data_b559c2caa541598513db28308005bf57
#
_entry.id   b559c2caa541598513db28308005bf57
#
_cell.length_a   1.000
_cell.length_b   1.000
_cell.length_c   1.000
_cell.angle_alpha   90.00
_cell.angle_beta   90.00
_cell.angle_gamma   90.00
#
_symmetry.space_group_name_H-M   'P 1'
#
loop_
_entity.id
_entity.type
_entity.pdbx_description
1 polymer ?
#
loop_
_entity_poly.entity_id
_entity_poly.type
_entity_poly.pdbx_seq_one_letter_code
_entity_poly.pdbx_strand_id
1 'polypeptide(L)' 'MIDYDSPVAPYRQVADLLRARIESGDLAPGARLPSIATLTQEYGVARTTAAKALRLLVDEGLAEMSPGLGTFVTRPDGQ' A
#
# COMPACT_ATOMS: atom_id res chain seq x y z
N MET A 1 -8.13 -5.43 9.80
CA MET A 1 -7.73 -4.50 10.87
C MET A 1 -6.32 -4.85 11.35
N ILE A 2 -5.58 -3.86 11.78
CA ILE A 2 -4.20 -4.08 12.21
C ILE A 2 -4.15 -4.72 13.59
N ASP A 3 -3.34 -5.76 13.71
CA ASP A 3 -3.16 -6.49 14.97
C ASP A 3 -1.82 -6.05 15.58
N TYR A 4 -1.89 -5.20 16.60
CA TYR A 4 -0.67 -4.69 17.24
C TYR A 4 -0.01 -5.71 18.16
N ASP A 5 -0.70 -6.82 18.46
CA ASP A 5 -0.12 -7.90 19.28
C ASP A 5 0.58 -8.94 18.41
N SER A 6 0.45 -8.83 17.09
CA SER A 6 1.10 -9.75 16.17
C SER A 6 2.61 -9.49 16.13
N PRO A 7 3.44 -10.52 15.91
CA PRO A 7 4.88 -10.32 15.67
C PRO A 7 5.14 -9.65 14.33
N VAL A 8 4.14 -9.57 13.44
CA VAL A 8 4.28 -8.89 12.17
C VAL A 8 4.11 -7.39 12.39
N ALA A 9 5.09 -6.59 11.96
CA ALA A 9 5.04 -5.14 12.14
C ALA A 9 3.81 -4.55 11.48
N PRO A 10 3.20 -3.50 12.07
CA PRO A 10 2.00 -2.89 11.49
C PRO A 10 2.14 -2.49 10.03
N TYR A 11 3.30 -1.93 9.61
CA TYR A 11 3.45 -1.52 8.22
C TYR A 11 3.41 -2.71 7.28
N ARG A 12 3.91 -3.88 7.71
CA ARG A 12 3.82 -5.08 6.89
C ARG A 12 2.40 -5.58 6.78
N GLN A 13 1.62 -5.48 7.85
CA GLN A 13 0.22 -5.87 7.81
C GLN A 13 -0.56 -5.00 6.83
N VAL A 14 -0.32 -3.69 6.83
CA VAL A 14 -0.96 -2.78 5.87
C VAL A 14 -0.55 -3.16 4.45
N ALA A 15 0.74 -3.39 4.22
CA ALA A 15 1.23 -3.78 2.90
C ALA A 15 0.60 -5.10 2.45
N ASP A 16 0.46 -6.08 3.37
CA ASP A 16 -0.15 -7.36 3.05
C ASP A 16 -1.62 -7.19 2.63
N LEU A 17 -2.35 -6.32 3.33
CA LEU A 17 -3.75 -6.05 2.98
C LEU A 17 -3.86 -5.40 1.60
N LEU A 18 -2.98 -4.45 1.31
CA LEU A 18 -2.97 -3.79 -0.01
C LEU A 18 -2.55 -4.76 -1.10
N ARG A 19 -1.56 -5.60 -0.82
CA ARG A 19 -1.10 -6.61 -1.79
C ARG A 19 -2.24 -7.56 -2.14
N ALA A 20 -3.02 -7.97 -1.14
CA ALA A 20 -4.16 -8.84 -1.39
C ALA A 20 -5.20 -8.16 -2.29
N ARG A 21 -5.41 -6.86 -2.13
CA ARG A 21 -6.34 -6.11 -2.97
C ARG A 21 -5.82 -5.98 -4.40
N ILE A 22 -4.50 -5.87 -4.56
CA ILE A 22 -3.89 -5.85 -5.89
C ILE A 22 -4.05 -7.22 -6.55
N GLU A 23 -3.79 -8.29 -5.82
CA GLU A 23 -3.85 -9.66 -6.35
C GLU A 23 -5.27 -10.06 -6.69
N SER A 24 -6.25 -9.59 -5.95
CA SER A 24 -7.66 -9.92 -6.21
C SER A 24 -8.25 -9.12 -7.37
N GLY A 25 -7.55 -8.09 -7.83
CA GLY A 25 -8.05 -7.20 -8.87
C GLY A 25 -8.86 -6.03 -8.36
N ASP A 26 -9.07 -5.95 -7.04
CA ASP A 26 -9.78 -4.82 -6.45
C ASP A 26 -9.01 -3.51 -6.73
N LEU A 27 -7.68 -3.57 -6.67
CA LEU A 27 -6.83 -2.47 -7.11
C LEU A 27 -6.16 -2.91 -8.41
N ALA A 28 -6.77 -2.51 -9.52
CA ALA A 28 -6.33 -2.93 -10.84
C ALA A 28 -4.98 -2.29 -11.23
N PRO A 29 -4.27 -2.88 -12.20
CA PRO A 29 -3.04 -2.25 -12.71
C PRO A 29 -3.30 -0.81 -13.15
N GLY A 30 -2.43 0.11 -12.72
CA GLY A 30 -2.60 1.53 -13.01
C GLY A 30 -3.53 2.27 -12.06
N ALA A 31 -4.23 1.57 -11.19
CA ALA A 31 -5.11 2.21 -10.21
C ALA A 31 -4.31 2.92 -9.15
N ARG A 32 -4.87 3.99 -8.60
CA ARG A 32 -4.24 4.73 -7.53
C ARG A 32 -4.43 3.99 -6.21
N LEU A 33 -3.34 3.83 -5.47
CA LEU A 33 -3.40 3.27 -4.13
C LEU A 33 -3.97 4.33 -3.16
N PRO A 34 -4.55 3.88 -2.03
CA PRO A 34 -5.01 4.82 -1.02
C PRO A 34 -3.87 5.72 -0.55
N SER A 35 -4.17 6.97 -0.29
CA SER A 35 -3.19 7.93 0.20
C SER A 35 -2.79 7.60 1.64
N ILE A 36 -1.70 8.22 2.10
CA ILE A 36 -1.26 8.08 3.48
C ILE A 36 -2.40 8.48 4.44
N ALA A 37 -3.07 9.61 4.15
CA ALA A 37 -4.18 10.05 5.00
C ALA A 37 -5.30 9.03 5.04
N THR A 38 -5.65 8.45 3.89
CA THR A 38 -6.69 7.43 3.83
C THR A 38 -6.29 6.18 4.61
N LEU A 39 -5.04 5.76 4.48
CA LEU A 39 -4.56 4.58 5.19
C LEU A 39 -4.55 4.78 6.69
N THR A 40 -4.14 5.98 7.18
CA THR A 40 -4.18 6.25 8.60
C THR A 40 -5.61 6.21 9.13
N GLN A 41 -6.55 6.68 8.33
CA GLN A 41 -7.95 6.73 8.71
C GLN A 41 -8.59 5.33 8.69
N GLU A 42 -8.32 4.55 7.63
CA GLU A 42 -8.93 3.24 7.47
C GLU A 42 -8.36 2.19 8.42
N TYR A 43 -7.06 2.23 8.63
CA TYR A 43 -6.39 1.19 9.41
C TYR A 43 -5.95 1.65 10.80
N GLY A 44 -6.12 2.93 11.11
CA GLY A 44 -5.76 3.43 12.43
C GLY A 44 -4.27 3.42 12.70
N VAL A 45 -3.45 3.61 11.68
CA VAL A 45 -1.99 3.57 11.83
C VAL A 45 -1.41 4.98 11.71
N ALA A 46 -0.19 5.15 12.22
CA ALA A 46 0.53 6.41 12.11
C ALA A 46 0.89 6.67 10.65
N ARG A 47 1.11 7.95 10.32
CA ARG A 47 1.47 8.35 8.95
C ARG A 47 2.77 7.68 8.50
N THR A 48 3.75 7.58 9.40
CA THR A 48 5.01 6.90 9.08
C THR A 48 4.80 5.43 8.75
N THR A 49 3.89 4.77 9.46
CA THR A 49 3.55 3.38 9.21
C THR A 49 2.90 3.23 7.83
N ALA A 50 1.96 4.12 7.51
CA ALA A 50 1.29 4.09 6.20
C ALA A 50 2.30 4.33 5.07
N ALA A 51 3.18 5.32 5.24
CA ALA A 51 4.21 5.62 4.24
C ALA A 51 5.13 4.44 4.04
N LYS A 52 5.52 3.78 5.11
CA LYS A 52 6.39 2.61 5.05
C LYS A 52 5.75 1.45 4.30
N ALA A 53 4.44 1.26 4.52
CA ALA A 53 3.69 0.22 3.81
C ALA A 53 3.69 0.45 2.30
N LEU A 54 3.43 1.70 1.89
CA LEU A 54 3.45 2.05 0.47
C LEU A 54 4.86 1.86 -0.11
N ARG A 55 5.88 2.27 0.64
CA ARG A 55 7.26 2.10 0.20
C ARG A 55 7.62 0.64 0.01
N LEU A 56 7.14 -0.23 0.89
CA LEU A 56 7.39 -1.65 0.75
C LEU A 56 6.82 -2.19 -0.56
N LEU A 57 5.61 -1.78 -0.93
CA LEU A 57 5.01 -2.20 -2.20
C LEU A 57 5.80 -1.69 -3.40
N VAL A 58 6.33 -0.46 -3.31
CA VAL A 58 7.20 0.08 -4.36
C VAL A 58 8.48 -0.75 -4.47
N ASP A 59 9.09 -1.08 -3.34
CA ASP A 59 10.31 -1.87 -3.32
C ASP A 59 10.08 -3.28 -3.88
N GLU A 60 8.88 -3.81 -3.75
CA GLU A 60 8.53 -5.12 -4.29
C GLU A 60 8.15 -5.07 -5.77
N GLY A 61 8.10 -3.87 -6.35
CA GLY A 61 7.73 -3.73 -7.75
C GLY A 61 6.24 -3.76 -8.01
N LEU A 62 5.42 -3.76 -6.96
CA LEU A 62 3.97 -3.81 -7.08
C LEU A 62 3.34 -2.43 -7.23
N ALA A 63 4.08 -1.38 -6.92
CA ALA A 63 3.59 -0.02 -6.98
C ALA A 63 4.68 0.92 -7.46
N GLU A 64 4.26 2.06 -7.99
CA GLU A 64 5.14 3.13 -8.46
C GLU A 64 4.68 4.43 -7.86
N MET A 65 5.65 5.23 -7.40
CA MET A 65 5.35 6.55 -6.87
C MET A 65 5.49 7.58 -7.97
N SER A 66 4.46 8.41 -8.14
CA SER A 66 4.48 9.50 -9.10
C SER A 66 4.44 10.80 -8.32
N PRO A 67 5.55 11.56 -8.29
CA PRO A 67 5.61 12.77 -7.46
C PRO A 67 4.47 13.72 -7.79
N GLY A 68 3.81 14.21 -6.74
CA GLY A 68 2.69 15.13 -6.87
C GLY A 68 1.37 14.49 -7.26
N LEU A 69 1.38 13.21 -7.67
CA LEU A 69 0.17 12.55 -8.14
C LEU A 69 -0.28 11.40 -7.22
N GLY A 70 0.67 10.73 -6.57
CA GLY A 70 0.36 9.64 -5.66
C GLY A 70 1.11 8.37 -5.99
N THR A 71 0.65 7.26 -5.41
CA THR A 71 1.24 5.95 -5.62
C THR A 71 0.24 5.10 -6.40
N PHE A 72 0.72 4.41 -7.42
CA PHE A 72 -0.15 3.68 -8.36
C PHE A 72 0.30 2.24 -8.47
N VAL A 73 -0.65 1.34 -8.73
CA VAL A 73 -0.34 -0.06 -8.97
C VAL A 73 0.45 -0.19 -10.28
N THR A 74 1.56 -0.92 -10.23
CA THR A 74 2.41 -1.11 -11.40
C THR A 74 1.65 -1.87 -12.48
N ARG A 75 1.84 -1.49 -13.74
CA ARG A 75 1.25 -2.20 -14.87
C ARG A 75 2.18 -3.34 -15.29
N PRO A 76 1.62 -4.51 -15.62
CA PRO A 76 2.43 -5.68 -15.95
C PRO A 76 3.39 -5.47 -17.12
N ASP A 77 3.01 -4.64 -18.08
CA ASP A 77 3.82 -4.39 -19.27
C ASP A 77 4.76 -3.20 -19.11
N GLY A 78 4.85 -2.64 -17.91
CA GLY A 78 5.72 -1.52 -17.62
C GLY A 78 5.22 -0.17 -18.14
N GLN A 79 3.98 -0.10 -18.50
CA GLN A 79 3.41 1.14 -19.05
C GLN A 79 2.95 2.08 -17.94
#